data_75a38037c615e9177ab87cd9d5a71d6b
#
_entry.id   75a38037c615e9177ab87cd9d5a71d6b
#
_cell.length_a   1.000
_cell.length_b   1.000
_cell.length_c   1.000
_cell.angle_alpha   90.00
_cell.angle_beta   90.00
_cell.angle_gamma   90.00
#
_symmetry.space_group_name_H-M   'P 1'
#
loop_
_entity.id
_entity.type
_entity.pdbx_description
1 polymer ?
#
loop_
_entity_poly.entity_id
_entity_poly.type
_entity_poly.pdbx_seq_one_letter_code
_entity_poly.pdbx_strand_id
1 'polypeptide(L)'
;RVEFIEYYLKEKIEEGKVGLVVIDGIADLVSDVNSLEQSNEVAQKLMEWSQRFNCHIITVIHSNFGSDKPTGHLGSLLEKKTETQIQLETNTVNKDWITVKCKRSRGYAFETFSFKVNEVGLPEIIGDLYNPLTGVSF
;
A
#
# COMPACT_ATOMS: atom_id res chain seq x y z
N ARG A 1 5.14 2.87 -18.66
CA ARG A 1 4.18 2.30 -17.69
C ARG A 1 3.26 3.38 -17.12
N VAL A 2 3.78 4.53 -16.68
CA VAL A 2 2.99 5.67 -16.14
C VAL A 2 1.94 6.12 -17.15
N GLU A 3 2.32 6.35 -18.41
CA GLU A 3 1.41 6.74 -19.50
C GLU A 3 0.30 5.70 -19.76
N PHE A 4 0.62 4.41 -19.64
CA PHE A 4 -0.37 3.34 -19.79
C PHE A 4 -1.42 3.37 -18.67
N ILE A 5 -0.97 3.54 -17.42
CA ILE A 5 -1.88 3.65 -16.26
C ILE A 5 -2.79 4.87 -16.46
N GLU A 6 -2.23 6.01 -16.84
CA GLU A 6 -2.99 7.24 -17.05
C GLU A 6 -4.02 7.11 -18.18
N TYR A 7 -3.62 6.49 -19.29
CA TYR A 7 -4.53 6.18 -20.40
C TYR A 7 -5.68 5.29 -19.93
N TYR A 8 -5.37 4.19 -19.25
CA TYR A 8 -6.37 3.25 -18.77
C TYR A 8 -7.33 3.87 -17.75
N LEU A 9 -6.81 4.70 -16.86
CA LEU A 9 -7.63 5.43 -15.89
C LEU A 9 -8.60 6.40 -16.58
N LYS A 10 -8.16 7.13 -17.61
CA LYS A 10 -9.03 8.03 -18.38
C LYS A 10 -10.17 7.25 -19.05
N GLU A 11 -9.85 6.17 -19.74
CA GLU A 11 -10.84 5.34 -20.43
C GLU A 11 -11.87 4.71 -19.47
N LYS A 12 -11.41 4.17 -18.34
CA LYS A 12 -12.28 3.42 -17.43
C LYS A 12 -13.06 4.28 -16.45
N ILE A 13 -12.56 5.46 -16.11
CA ILE A 13 -13.25 6.37 -15.20
C ILE A 13 -14.38 7.11 -15.88
N GLU A 14 -14.28 7.42 -17.16
CA GLU A 14 -15.43 7.91 -17.94
C GLU A 14 -16.61 6.91 -17.89
N GLU A 15 -16.32 5.62 -17.68
CA GLU A 15 -17.34 4.60 -17.45
C GLU A 15 -17.81 4.53 -15.96
N GLY A 16 -17.26 5.32 -15.04
CA GLY A 16 -17.63 5.36 -13.63
C GLY A 16 -17.30 4.09 -12.83
N LYS A 17 -16.30 3.29 -13.28
CA LYS A 17 -16.08 1.92 -12.80
C LYS A 17 -14.84 1.71 -11.93
N VAL A 18 -13.98 2.71 -11.74
CA VAL A 18 -12.74 2.53 -10.98
C VAL A 18 -12.77 3.33 -9.68
N GLY A 19 -12.92 2.65 -8.54
CA GLY A 19 -12.81 3.25 -7.19
C GLY A 19 -11.49 2.92 -6.49
N LEU A 20 -10.76 1.89 -6.94
CA LEU A 20 -9.51 1.42 -6.34
C LEU A 20 -8.49 1.07 -7.42
N VAL A 21 -7.26 1.53 -7.23
CA VAL A 21 -6.09 1.21 -8.06
C VAL A 21 -5.02 0.59 -7.18
N VAL A 22 -4.51 -0.57 -7.54
CA VAL A 22 -3.38 -1.21 -6.86
C VAL A 22 -2.18 -1.25 -7.78
N ILE A 23 -1.04 -0.72 -7.32
CA ILE A 23 0.24 -0.71 -8.05
C ILE A 23 1.25 -1.54 -7.27
N ASP A 24 1.45 -2.77 -7.74
CA ASP A 24 2.40 -3.73 -7.18
C ASP A 24 3.48 -4.03 -8.24
N GLY A 25 4.73 -3.55 -8.15
CA GLY A 25 5.32 -2.65 -7.16
C GLY A 25 5.57 -1.28 -7.78
N ILE A 26 5.46 -0.29 -6.95
CA ILE A 26 5.61 1.11 -7.38
C ILE A 26 7.02 1.45 -7.91
N ALA A 27 8.04 0.75 -7.45
CA ALA A 27 9.42 0.88 -7.93
C ALA A 27 9.55 0.64 -9.46
N ASP A 28 8.65 -0.11 -10.05
CA ASP A 28 8.62 -0.39 -11.49
C ASP A 28 8.19 0.81 -12.35
N LEU A 29 7.71 1.88 -11.74
CA LEU A 29 7.36 3.11 -12.44
C LEU A 29 8.55 4.05 -12.64
N VAL A 30 9.69 3.76 -12.03
CA VAL A 30 10.95 4.51 -12.17
C VAL A 30 12.06 3.62 -12.72
N SER A 31 13.05 4.20 -13.36
CA SER A 31 14.26 3.48 -13.77
C SER A 31 15.32 3.45 -12.67
N ASP A 32 15.27 4.43 -11.74
CA ASP A 32 16.15 4.52 -10.57
C ASP A 32 15.35 5.02 -9.36
N VAL A 33 15.20 4.15 -8.37
CA VAL A 33 14.50 4.45 -7.10
C VAL A 33 15.19 5.51 -6.25
N ASN A 34 16.46 5.82 -6.56
CA ASN A 34 17.25 6.86 -5.91
C ASN A 34 17.22 8.19 -6.67
N SER A 35 16.64 8.23 -7.87
CA SER A 35 16.42 9.48 -8.58
C SER A 35 15.38 10.34 -7.87
N LEU A 36 15.80 11.50 -7.39
CA LEU A 36 14.89 12.46 -6.74
C LEU A 36 13.85 13.00 -7.72
N GLU A 37 14.24 13.26 -8.96
CA GLU A 37 13.38 13.76 -10.02
C GLU A 37 12.25 12.78 -10.34
N GLN A 38 12.61 11.53 -10.70
CA GLN A 38 11.64 10.49 -11.02
C GLN A 38 10.73 10.16 -9.82
N SER A 39 11.28 10.14 -8.61
CA SER A 39 10.50 9.93 -7.39
C SER A 39 9.44 11.00 -7.18
N ASN A 40 9.80 12.27 -7.41
CA ASN A 40 8.87 13.39 -7.33
C ASN A 40 7.78 13.31 -8.41
N GLU A 41 8.14 12.99 -9.64
CA GLU A 41 7.19 12.85 -10.75
C GLU A 41 6.15 11.77 -10.45
N VAL A 42 6.59 10.57 -10.01
CA VAL A 42 5.67 9.47 -9.66
C VAL A 42 4.77 9.86 -8.50
N ALA A 43 5.31 10.45 -7.43
CA ALA A 43 4.50 10.86 -6.29
C ALA A 43 3.46 11.93 -6.65
N GLN A 44 3.82 12.88 -7.53
CA GLN A 44 2.88 13.88 -8.04
C GLN A 44 1.79 13.25 -8.89
N LYS A 45 2.14 12.30 -9.76
CA LYS A 45 1.16 11.56 -10.58
C LYS A 45 0.16 10.79 -9.73
N LEU A 46 0.60 10.09 -8.69
CA LEU A 46 -0.29 9.38 -7.78
C LEU A 46 -1.29 10.33 -7.10
N MET A 47 -0.83 11.50 -6.63
CA MET A 47 -1.72 12.50 -6.04
C MET A 47 -2.69 13.08 -7.06
N GLU A 48 -2.21 13.40 -8.28
CA GLU A 48 -3.05 13.87 -9.38
C GLU A 48 -4.14 12.85 -9.74
N TRP A 49 -3.77 11.58 -9.91
CA TRP A 49 -4.71 10.52 -10.26
C TRP A 49 -5.76 10.29 -9.18
N SER A 50 -5.34 10.25 -7.91
CA SER A 50 -6.27 10.10 -6.80
C SER A 50 -7.33 11.21 -6.76
N GLN A 51 -6.93 12.46 -6.98
CA GLN A 51 -7.83 13.60 -6.98
C GLN A 51 -8.68 13.68 -8.26
N ARG A 52 -8.00 13.60 -9.42
CA ARG A 52 -8.66 13.78 -10.73
C ARG A 52 -9.68 12.70 -11.02
N PHE A 53 -9.35 11.48 -10.64
CA PHE A 53 -10.16 10.33 -10.93
C PHE A 53 -11.01 9.86 -9.73
N ASN A 54 -10.94 10.57 -8.61
CA ASN A 54 -11.66 10.27 -7.38
C ASN A 54 -11.55 8.77 -7.00
N CYS A 55 -10.34 8.22 -7.07
CA CYS A 55 -10.06 6.82 -6.75
C CYS A 55 -9.07 6.70 -5.60
N HIS A 56 -9.16 5.61 -4.86
CA HIS A 56 -8.16 5.25 -3.87
C HIS A 56 -6.98 4.54 -4.55
N ILE A 57 -5.74 4.88 -4.16
CA ILE A 57 -4.55 4.25 -4.72
C ILE A 57 -3.77 3.56 -3.62
N ILE A 58 -3.53 2.27 -3.80
CA ILE A 58 -2.63 1.45 -2.96
C ILE A 58 -1.37 1.17 -3.74
N THR A 59 -0.22 1.44 -3.15
CA THR A 59 1.08 1.10 -3.72
C THR A 59 1.85 0.13 -2.85
N VAL A 60 2.54 -0.81 -3.46
CA VAL A 60 3.43 -1.76 -2.77
C VAL A 60 4.88 -1.38 -3.05
N ILE A 61 5.69 -1.32 -2.00
CA ILE A 61 7.14 -1.09 -2.09
C ILE A 61 7.86 -1.99 -1.08
N HIS A 62 8.99 -2.56 -1.50
CA HIS A 62 9.83 -3.34 -0.60
C HIS A 62 10.61 -2.45 0.35
N SER A 63 10.81 -2.92 1.58
CA SER A 63 11.77 -2.31 2.50
C SER A 63 13.21 -2.71 2.15
N ASN A 64 14.17 -1.92 2.58
CA ASN A 64 15.58 -2.27 2.48
C ASN A 64 15.89 -3.49 3.33
N PHE A 65 16.81 -4.34 2.86
CA PHE A 65 17.24 -5.51 3.60
C PHE A 65 17.74 -5.15 5.00
N GLY A 66 17.19 -5.81 6.02
CA GLY A 66 17.54 -5.55 7.42
C GLY A 66 17.09 -4.19 7.99
N SER A 67 16.15 -3.52 7.34
CA SER A 67 15.63 -2.22 7.75
C SER A 67 14.12 -2.09 7.47
N ASP A 68 13.42 -1.38 8.35
CA ASP A 68 12.01 -1.04 8.16
C ASP A 68 11.79 0.15 7.22
N LYS A 69 12.86 0.70 6.65
CA LYS A 69 12.78 1.83 5.72
C LYS A 69 12.47 1.33 4.31
N PRO A 70 11.52 1.93 3.61
CA PRO A 70 11.26 1.60 2.23
C PRO A 70 12.43 2.02 1.33
N THR A 71 12.55 1.34 0.19
CA THR A 71 13.71 1.46 -0.70
C THR A 71 13.80 2.83 -1.36
N GLY A 72 14.99 3.44 -1.28
CA GLY A 72 15.40 4.61 -2.05
C GLY A 72 14.72 5.92 -1.70
N HIS A 73 14.94 6.92 -2.53
CA HIS A 73 14.28 8.22 -2.44
C HIS A 73 12.77 8.11 -2.68
N LEU A 74 12.36 7.24 -3.60
CA LEU A 74 10.95 6.97 -3.87
C LEU A 74 10.22 6.54 -2.60
N GLY A 75 10.74 5.53 -1.88
CA GLY A 75 10.16 5.07 -0.64
C GLY A 75 10.06 6.15 0.43
N SER A 76 11.15 6.90 0.64
CA SER A 76 11.19 7.99 1.61
C SER A 76 10.21 9.13 1.28
N LEU A 77 9.97 9.39 0.00
CA LEU A 77 9.01 10.40 -0.44
C LEU A 77 7.58 9.92 -0.24
N LEU A 78 7.28 8.68 -0.60
CA LEU A 78 5.95 8.09 -0.42
C LEU A 78 5.57 8.05 1.07
N GLU A 79 6.48 7.73 1.98
CA GLU A 79 6.23 7.81 3.43
C GLU A 79 5.71 9.18 3.88
N LYS A 80 6.16 10.26 3.25
CA LYS A 80 5.74 11.64 3.57
C LYS A 80 4.42 12.02 2.93
N LYS A 81 4.04 11.40 1.83
CA LYS A 81 2.89 11.78 1.00
C LYS A 81 1.65 10.92 1.22
N THR A 82 1.82 9.64 1.58
CA THR A 82 0.71 8.72 1.84
C THR A 82 -0.08 9.11 3.09
N GLU A 83 -1.35 8.80 3.09
CA GLU A 83 -2.22 8.96 4.25
C GLU A 83 -1.93 7.87 5.29
N THR A 84 -1.89 6.63 4.84
CA THR A 84 -1.64 5.47 5.70
C THR A 84 -0.51 4.63 5.14
N GLN A 85 0.39 4.20 6.01
CA GLN A 85 1.46 3.27 5.71
C GLN A 85 1.26 2.00 6.52
N ILE A 86 1.12 0.89 5.79
CA ILE A 86 0.95 -0.45 6.34
C ILE A 86 2.25 -1.22 6.15
N GLN A 87 2.71 -1.88 7.20
CA GLN A 87 3.88 -2.75 7.17
C GLN A 87 3.45 -4.20 7.32
N LEU A 88 3.96 -5.05 6.44
CA LEU A 88 3.80 -6.50 6.49
C LEU A 88 5.12 -7.13 6.90
N GLU A 89 5.09 -7.97 7.94
CA GLU A 89 6.27 -8.67 8.46
C GLU A 89 5.97 -10.13 8.66
N THR A 90 6.94 -11.00 8.34
CA THR A 90 6.86 -12.40 8.76
C THR A 90 6.96 -12.48 10.27
N ASN A 91 6.04 -13.18 10.93
CA ASN A 91 6.07 -13.34 12.37
C ASN A 91 7.32 -14.09 12.81
N THR A 92 7.98 -13.62 13.87
CA THR A 92 9.26 -14.16 14.34
C THR A 92 9.11 -15.53 15.02
N VAL A 93 7.95 -15.82 15.59
CA VAL A 93 7.66 -17.07 16.32
C VAL A 93 7.06 -18.10 15.37
N ASN A 94 6.09 -17.70 14.57
CA ASN A 94 5.46 -18.58 13.60
C ASN A 94 5.64 -18.00 12.19
N LYS A 95 6.53 -18.61 11.41
CA LYS A 95 6.93 -18.11 10.08
C LYS A 95 5.82 -18.18 9.04
N ASP A 96 4.75 -18.93 9.28
CA ASP A 96 3.58 -18.99 8.40
C ASP A 96 2.61 -17.83 8.64
N TRP A 97 2.85 -17.03 9.68
CA TRP A 97 2.03 -15.90 10.03
C TRP A 97 2.63 -14.59 9.50
N ILE A 98 1.77 -13.74 8.99
CA ILE A 98 2.12 -12.41 8.53
C ILE A 98 1.49 -11.41 9.47
N THR A 99 2.32 -10.59 10.11
CA THR A 99 1.88 -9.51 11.00
C THR A 99 1.68 -8.24 10.20
N VAL A 100 0.52 -7.61 10.39
CA VAL A 100 0.12 -6.35 9.75
C VAL A 100 0.14 -5.24 10.78
N LYS A 101 0.95 -4.23 10.54
CA LYS A 101 1.13 -3.08 11.44
C LYS A 101 0.75 -1.78 10.74
N CYS A 102 0.06 -0.90 11.46
CA CYS A 102 -0.06 0.49 11.05
C CYS A 102 1.24 1.22 11.41
N LYS A 103 2.14 1.38 10.44
CA LYS A 103 3.40 2.11 10.67
C LYS A 103 3.16 3.60 10.86
N ARG A 104 2.21 4.14 10.10
CA ARG A 104 1.80 5.54 10.15
C ARG A 104 0.38 5.70 9.63
N SER A 105 -0.40 6.59 10.24
CA SER A 105 -1.66 7.08 9.69
C SER A 105 -1.81 8.57 10.01
N ARG A 106 -2.41 9.33 9.11
CA ARG A 106 -2.85 10.71 9.39
C ARG A 106 -4.17 10.75 10.13
N GLY A 107 -4.97 9.69 9.99
CA GLY A 107 -6.20 9.46 10.73
C GLY A 107 -5.96 8.55 11.93
N TYR A 108 -6.93 7.69 12.22
CA TYR A 108 -6.82 6.70 13.29
C TYR A 108 -5.94 5.52 12.84
N ALA A 109 -5.01 5.12 13.70
CA ALA A 109 -4.27 3.89 13.50
C ALA A 109 -5.17 2.69 13.81
N PHE A 110 -5.06 1.62 13.03
CA PHE A 110 -5.68 0.34 13.37
C PHE A 110 -4.75 -0.48 14.26
N GLU A 111 -5.32 -1.41 15.01
CA GLU A 111 -4.55 -2.32 15.86
C GLU A 111 -3.80 -3.36 15.03
N THR A 112 -2.61 -3.74 15.50
CA THR A 112 -1.81 -4.78 14.86
C THR A 112 -2.56 -6.11 14.89
N PHE A 113 -2.63 -6.78 13.74
CA PHE A 113 -3.22 -8.11 13.62
C PHE A 113 -2.32 -9.03 12.79
N SER A 114 -2.61 -10.31 12.79
CA SER A 114 -1.90 -11.30 12.00
C SER A 114 -2.85 -12.14 11.16
N PHE A 115 -2.37 -12.61 10.02
CA PHE A 115 -3.05 -13.57 9.19
C PHE A 115 -2.10 -14.65 8.71
N LYS A 116 -2.63 -15.78 8.28
CA LYS A 116 -1.93 -16.83 7.54
C LYS A 116 -2.58 -17.01 6.18
N VAL A 117 -1.86 -17.56 5.23
CA VAL A 117 -2.44 -18.02 3.96
C VAL A 117 -2.91 -19.46 4.16
N ASN A 118 -4.19 -19.72 3.92
CA ASN A 118 -4.77 -21.04 4.05
C ASN A 118 -4.43 -21.97 2.86
N GLU A 119 -4.88 -23.22 2.91
CA GLU A 119 -4.58 -24.23 1.89
C GLU A 119 -5.10 -23.89 0.49
N VAL A 120 -6.11 -23.03 0.37
CA VAL A 120 -6.66 -22.55 -0.91
C VAL A 120 -6.04 -21.23 -1.38
N GLY A 121 -5.01 -20.73 -0.68
CA GLY A 121 -4.28 -19.53 -1.07
C GLY A 121 -4.92 -18.20 -0.62
N LEU A 122 -5.90 -18.22 0.27
CA LEU A 122 -6.57 -17.03 0.78
C LEU A 122 -6.07 -16.63 2.17
N PRO A 123 -6.01 -15.30 2.49
CA PRO A 123 -5.66 -14.84 3.81
C PRO A 123 -6.77 -15.18 4.82
N GLU A 124 -6.36 -15.71 5.97
CA GLU A 124 -7.22 -16.06 7.11
C GLU A 124 -6.66 -15.36 8.37
N ILE A 125 -7.48 -14.53 9.01
CA ILE A 125 -7.07 -13.78 10.20
C ILE A 125 -6.86 -14.72 11.38
N ILE A 126 -5.82 -14.46 12.15
CA ILE A 126 -5.45 -15.24 13.33
C ILE A 126 -5.75 -14.41 14.57
N GLY A 127 -6.57 -14.99 15.47
CA GLY A 127 -7.00 -14.35 16.71
C GLY A 127 -8.30 -13.56 16.54
N ASP A 128 -8.82 -13.07 17.66
CA ASP A 128 -10.05 -12.30 17.69
C ASP A 128 -9.74 -10.84 17.28
N LEU A 129 -10.34 -10.40 16.17
CA LEU A 129 -10.38 -8.99 15.82
C LEU A 129 -11.52 -8.33 16.60
N TYR A 130 -11.16 -7.50 17.57
CA TYR A 130 -12.14 -6.64 18.20
C TYR A 130 -12.52 -5.51 17.25
N ASN A 131 -13.80 -5.40 16.92
CA ASN A 131 -14.33 -4.26 16.18
C ASN A 131 -14.86 -3.21 17.17
N PRO A 132 -14.14 -2.08 17.36
CA PRO A 132 -14.54 -1.06 18.33
C PRO A 132 -15.88 -0.37 17.97
N LEU A 133 -16.32 -0.45 16.71
CA LEU A 133 -17.58 0.16 16.27
C LEU A 133 -18.79 -0.71 16.58
N THR A 134 -18.63 -2.04 16.60
CA THR A 134 -19.72 -2.99 16.85
C THR A 134 -19.63 -3.66 18.22
N GLY A 135 -18.47 -3.58 18.89
CA GLY A 135 -18.18 -4.27 20.15
C GLY A 135 -18.13 -5.80 20.02
N VAL A 136 -18.01 -6.31 18.79
CA VAL A 136 -17.99 -7.75 18.48
C VAL A 136 -16.57 -8.17 18.13
N SER A 137 -16.10 -9.30 18.70
CA SER A 137 -14.91 -10.01 18.26
C SER A 137 -15.27 -10.96 17.11
N PHE A 138 -14.45 -11.01 16.06
CA PHE A 138 -14.62 -11.91 14.92
C PHE A 138 -13.63 -13.06 15.00
#